data_8070a8d8768abc9b5a40110e51ab74c5
#
_entry.id   8070a8d8768abc9b5a40110e51ab74c5
#
_cell.length_a   1.000
_cell.length_b   1.000
_cell.length_c   1.000
_cell.angle_alpha   90.00
_cell.angle_beta   90.00
_cell.angle_gamma   90.00
#
_symmetry.space_group_name_H-M   'P 1'
#
loop_
_entity.id
_entity.type
_entity.pdbx_description
1 polymer ?
#
loop_
_entity_poly.entity_id
_entity_poly.type
_entity_poly.pdbx_seq_one_letter_code
_entity_poly.pdbx_strand_id
1 'polypeptide(L)'
;IRRQRQMCIRDSTGTIVDATFVDAPRQRNTREENNQIKNGEIPKEWEKNTHKLAQKDTDARWTKKNDETHYGYKNHVKVDADSKIITDYATTSANIHDSNEFSEFLGEADKVIYADSAYVGKEIPKHVENRICEKGYRGKPLTDEQKESNRRKSKIRCRIEHVFGFITVSMHGLTVRSIGIKRAEFNIGLTNLVYNFCRYTILKRKEVYMG
;
A
#
# COMPACT_ATOMS: atom_id res chain seq x y z
N ILE A 1 -27.06 -5.28 8.58
CA ILE A 1 -25.82 -5.63 7.84
C ILE A 1 -26.01 -5.46 6.32
N ARG A 2 -27.11 -5.90 5.73
CA ARG A 2 -27.39 -5.75 4.28
C ARG A 2 -27.55 -4.28 3.84
N ARG A 3 -28.16 -3.40 4.66
CA ARG A 3 -28.28 -1.96 4.36
C ARG A 3 -26.94 -1.22 4.47
N GLN A 4 -26.05 -1.61 5.35
CA GLN A 4 -24.73 -0.98 5.50
C GLN A 4 -23.79 -1.29 4.31
N ARG A 5 -23.83 -2.53 3.77
CA ARG A 5 -23.11 -2.84 2.51
C ARG A 5 -23.62 -2.03 1.32
N GLN A 6 -24.92 -1.72 1.28
CA GLN A 6 -25.50 -0.95 0.18
C GLN A 6 -25.13 0.54 0.22
N MET A 7 -24.96 1.16 1.40
CA MET A 7 -24.60 2.58 1.49
C MET A 7 -23.15 2.87 1.12
N CYS A 8 -22.19 1.99 1.47
CA CYS A 8 -20.78 2.20 1.13
C CYS A 8 -20.42 1.82 -0.32
N ILE A 9 -21.23 1.00 -1.00
CA ILE A 9 -20.92 0.47 -2.34
C ILE A 9 -21.66 1.24 -3.45
N ARG A 10 -22.73 1.98 -3.14
CA ARG A 10 -23.63 2.52 -4.18
C ARG A 10 -23.14 3.77 -4.89
N ASP A 11 -22.26 4.56 -4.27
CA ASP A 11 -21.87 5.87 -4.80
C ASP A 11 -20.36 6.12 -4.85
N SER A 12 -19.55 5.06 -4.89
CA SER A 12 -18.10 5.22 -5.04
C SER A 12 -17.76 5.84 -6.39
N THR A 13 -17.06 6.99 -6.37
CA THR A 13 -16.53 7.64 -7.58
C THR A 13 -15.31 6.92 -8.14
N GLY A 14 -14.83 5.88 -7.47
CA GLY A 14 -13.73 5.05 -7.92
C GLY A 14 -12.86 4.50 -6.79
N THR A 15 -11.86 3.78 -7.19
CA THR A 15 -10.89 3.10 -6.33
C THR A 15 -9.53 3.75 -6.48
N ILE A 16 -8.79 3.92 -5.38
CA ILE A 16 -7.42 4.41 -5.36
C ILE A 16 -6.51 3.28 -4.87
N VAL A 17 -5.41 3.03 -5.58
CA VAL A 17 -4.38 2.07 -5.18
C VAL A 17 -3.05 2.80 -4.98
N ASP A 18 -2.40 2.54 -3.87
CA ASP A 18 -1.06 3.05 -3.56
C ASP A 18 -0.41 2.18 -2.47
N ALA A 19 0.88 2.41 -2.20
CA ALA A 19 1.64 1.67 -1.20
C ALA A 19 2.45 2.59 -0.28
N THR A 20 2.57 2.19 0.98
CA THR A 20 3.43 2.85 1.96
C THR A 20 4.43 1.87 2.58
N PHE A 21 5.59 2.38 2.99
CA PHE A 21 6.57 1.58 3.71
C PHE A 21 6.13 1.31 5.14
N VAL A 22 6.51 0.12 5.60
CA VAL A 22 6.30 -0.35 6.97
C VAL A 22 7.66 -0.76 7.53
N ASP A 23 8.17 0.05 8.43
CA ASP A 23 9.49 -0.18 8.98
C ASP A 23 9.51 -1.38 9.94
N ALA A 24 10.58 -2.17 9.84
CA ALA A 24 10.94 -3.22 10.78
C ALA A 24 12.26 -2.88 11.49
N PRO A 25 12.52 -3.44 12.68
CA PRO A 25 13.78 -3.23 13.37
C PRO A 25 14.96 -3.66 12.51
N ARG A 26 15.89 -2.73 12.26
CA ARG A 26 17.08 -2.99 11.44
C ARG A 26 17.93 -4.08 12.08
N GLN A 27 18.34 -5.04 11.28
CA GLN A 27 19.17 -6.16 11.73
C GLN A 27 20.63 -5.95 11.35
N ARG A 28 21.51 -6.36 12.25
CA ARG A 28 22.95 -6.38 11.99
C ARG A 28 23.29 -7.69 11.28
N ASN A 29 23.33 -7.65 9.96
CA ASN A 29 23.74 -8.76 9.11
C ASN A 29 25.00 -8.36 8.36
N THR A 30 25.85 -9.34 8.00
CA THR A 30 26.97 -9.11 7.09
C THR A 30 26.44 -8.88 5.67
N ARG A 31 27.32 -8.42 4.79
CA ARG A 31 26.97 -8.22 3.38
C ARG A 31 26.65 -9.54 2.69
N GLU A 32 27.41 -10.60 3.02
CA GLU A 32 27.21 -11.95 2.51
C GLU A 32 25.86 -12.52 2.98
N GLU A 33 25.54 -12.40 4.28
CA GLU A 33 24.25 -12.83 4.84
C GLU A 33 23.09 -12.12 4.12
N ASN A 34 23.18 -10.80 3.91
CA ASN A 34 22.15 -10.05 3.19
C ASN A 34 22.01 -10.50 1.74
N ASN A 35 23.10 -10.84 1.04
CA ASN A 35 23.05 -11.35 -0.33
C ASN A 35 22.38 -12.73 -0.39
N GLN A 36 22.67 -13.63 0.54
CA GLN A 36 22.03 -14.95 0.62
C GLN A 36 20.51 -14.79 0.85
N ILE A 37 20.12 -13.97 1.83
CA ILE A 37 18.70 -13.67 2.10
C ILE A 37 18.00 -13.06 0.87
N LYS A 38 18.69 -12.18 0.13
CA LYS A 38 18.15 -11.59 -1.10
C LYS A 38 17.86 -12.64 -2.18
N ASN A 39 18.68 -13.69 -2.23
CA ASN A 39 18.52 -14.82 -3.15
C ASN A 39 17.51 -15.88 -2.64
N GLY A 40 16.90 -15.66 -1.49
CA GLY A 40 15.96 -16.61 -0.89
C GLY A 40 16.64 -17.74 -0.09
N GLU A 41 17.94 -17.63 0.16
CA GLU A 41 18.70 -18.61 0.91
C GLU A 41 18.83 -18.19 2.38
N ILE A 42 18.81 -19.18 3.28
CA ILE A 42 19.11 -18.97 4.70
C ILE A 42 20.62 -19.21 4.92
N PRO A 43 21.34 -18.26 5.56
CA PRO A 43 22.75 -18.48 5.88
C PRO A 43 22.97 -19.74 6.70
N LYS A 44 23.86 -20.63 6.26
CA LYS A 44 24.12 -21.93 6.90
C LYS A 44 24.50 -21.84 8.40
N GLU A 45 25.14 -20.74 8.79
CA GLU A 45 25.44 -20.48 10.19
C GLU A 45 24.19 -20.22 11.06
N TRP A 46 23.15 -19.64 10.45
CA TRP A 46 21.88 -19.40 11.14
C TRP A 46 21.09 -20.69 11.28
N GLU A 47 21.14 -21.59 10.29
CA GLU A 47 20.49 -22.90 10.36
C GLU A 47 21.06 -23.76 11.50
N LYS A 48 22.39 -23.67 11.72
CA LYS A 48 23.06 -24.36 12.85
C LYS A 48 22.73 -23.75 14.21
N ASN A 49 22.26 -22.50 14.27
CA ASN A 49 21.91 -21.79 15.49
C ASN A 49 20.43 -21.36 15.45
N THR A 50 19.56 -22.24 15.90
CA THR A 50 18.12 -22.03 15.89
C THR A 50 17.68 -20.79 16.67
N HIS A 51 18.40 -20.44 17.75
CA HIS A 51 18.13 -19.21 18.52
C HIS A 51 18.47 -17.95 17.71
N LYS A 52 19.58 -17.97 16.98
CA LYS A 52 19.95 -16.85 16.08
C LYS A 52 18.93 -16.73 14.94
N LEU A 53 18.56 -17.85 14.31
CA LEU A 53 17.57 -17.87 13.22
C LEU A 53 16.21 -17.32 13.68
N ALA A 54 15.76 -17.70 14.88
CA ALA A 54 14.48 -17.24 15.42
C ALA A 54 14.43 -15.71 15.67
N GLN A 55 15.58 -15.05 15.74
CA GLN A 55 15.71 -13.60 15.92
C GLN A 55 15.96 -12.84 14.62
N LYS A 56 16.09 -13.56 13.50
CA LYS A 56 16.37 -12.97 12.18
C LYS A 56 15.13 -12.96 11.30
N ASP A 57 14.86 -11.80 10.72
CA ASP A 57 13.79 -11.64 9.74
C ASP A 57 14.35 -11.89 8.33
N THR A 58 13.95 -13.01 7.74
CA THR A 58 14.38 -13.42 6.40
C THR A 58 13.47 -12.87 5.31
N ASP A 59 12.37 -12.21 5.65
CA ASP A 59 11.39 -11.67 4.70
C ASP A 59 11.50 -10.15 4.55
N ALA A 60 11.89 -9.44 5.61
CA ALA A 60 12.14 -8.01 5.55
C ALA A 60 13.31 -7.67 4.61
N ARG A 61 13.18 -6.62 3.82
CA ARG A 61 14.17 -6.22 2.81
C ARG A 61 14.53 -4.75 2.91
N TRP A 62 15.75 -4.47 2.47
CA TRP A 62 16.22 -3.11 2.24
C TRP A 62 15.74 -2.59 0.89
N THR A 63 15.33 -1.34 0.87
CA THR A 63 15.04 -0.60 -0.35
C THR A 63 15.43 0.87 -0.19
N LYS A 64 15.64 1.57 -1.30
CA LYS A 64 15.92 3.00 -1.31
C LYS A 64 14.88 3.71 -2.17
N LYS A 65 14.28 4.77 -1.64
CA LYS A 65 13.35 5.65 -2.37
C LYS A 65 13.64 7.09 -1.98
N ASN A 66 13.82 7.97 -2.98
CA ASN A 66 14.07 9.41 -2.79
C ASN A 66 15.21 9.70 -1.77
N ASP A 67 16.32 8.97 -1.90
CA ASP A 67 17.49 9.02 -1.02
C ASP A 67 17.29 8.53 0.43
N GLU A 68 16.08 8.15 0.81
CA GLU A 68 15.81 7.47 2.07
C GLU A 68 15.93 5.95 1.94
N THR A 69 16.50 5.35 2.98
CA THR A 69 16.68 3.88 3.05
C THR A 69 15.70 3.29 4.04
N HIS A 70 14.83 2.40 3.54
CA HIS A 70 13.84 1.68 4.32
C HIS A 70 14.24 0.22 4.50
N TYR A 71 13.91 -0.35 5.66
CA TYR A 71 14.05 -1.77 5.95
C TYR A 71 12.76 -2.30 6.53
N GLY A 72 12.18 -3.29 5.89
CA GLY A 72 10.93 -3.90 6.36
C GLY A 72 10.05 -4.38 5.21
N TYR A 73 8.82 -3.90 5.22
CA TYR A 73 7.74 -4.34 4.35
C TYR A 73 7.07 -3.16 3.66
N LYS A 74 6.08 -3.46 2.82
CA LYS A 74 5.13 -2.49 2.26
C LYS A 74 3.70 -2.90 2.59
N ASN A 75 2.88 -1.90 2.87
CA ASN A 75 1.43 -2.02 2.91
C ASN A 75 0.87 -1.43 1.62
N HIS A 76 0.45 -2.30 0.71
CA HIS A 76 -0.30 -1.93 -0.47
C HIS A 76 -1.77 -1.88 -0.08
N VAL A 77 -2.46 -0.79 -0.39
CA VAL A 77 -3.86 -0.64 -0.02
C VAL A 77 -4.70 -0.23 -1.22
N LYS A 78 -5.90 -0.79 -1.25
CA LYS A 78 -7.00 -0.38 -2.11
C LYS A 78 -7.99 0.40 -1.27
N VAL A 79 -8.31 1.61 -1.70
CA VAL A 79 -9.13 2.56 -0.94
C VAL A 79 -10.28 3.06 -1.79
N ASP A 80 -11.47 3.09 -1.22
CA ASP A 80 -12.60 3.76 -1.84
C ASP A 80 -12.37 5.28 -1.87
N ALA A 81 -12.51 5.88 -3.06
CA ALA A 81 -12.12 7.26 -3.30
C ALA A 81 -12.94 8.28 -2.48
N ASP A 82 -14.19 7.99 -2.15
CA ASP A 82 -15.08 8.91 -1.45
C ASP A 82 -15.04 8.70 0.06
N SER A 83 -15.29 7.49 0.50
CA SER A 83 -15.31 7.15 1.92
C SER A 83 -13.91 7.13 2.54
N LYS A 84 -12.87 6.89 1.75
CA LYS A 84 -11.49 6.64 2.19
C LYS A 84 -11.38 5.39 3.08
N ILE A 85 -12.29 4.44 2.95
CA ILE A 85 -12.21 3.15 3.61
C ILE A 85 -11.27 2.25 2.82
N ILE A 86 -10.36 1.57 3.51
CA ILE A 86 -9.51 0.54 2.92
C ILE A 86 -10.39 -0.69 2.64
N THR A 87 -10.55 -1.05 1.38
CA THR A 87 -11.40 -2.16 0.94
C THR A 87 -10.62 -3.44 0.76
N ASP A 88 -9.32 -3.32 0.49
CA ASP A 88 -8.40 -4.44 0.34
C ASP A 88 -6.97 -4.04 0.66
N TYR A 89 -6.10 -4.98 1.00
CA TYR A 89 -4.69 -4.74 1.24
C TYR A 89 -3.84 -5.98 0.96
N ALA A 90 -2.56 -5.74 0.61
CA ALA A 90 -1.55 -6.78 0.50
C ALA A 90 -0.25 -6.33 1.19
N THR A 91 0.51 -7.29 1.68
CA THR A 91 1.79 -7.04 2.34
C THR A 91 2.91 -7.71 1.57
N THR A 92 3.93 -6.94 1.21
CA THR A 92 5.12 -7.46 0.54
C THR A 92 6.39 -7.02 1.25
N SER A 93 7.51 -7.65 0.92
CA SER A 93 8.83 -7.13 1.31
C SER A 93 9.08 -5.77 0.67
N ALA A 94 9.80 -4.88 1.36
CA ALA A 94 9.97 -3.48 0.93
C ALA A 94 10.62 -3.29 -0.46
N ASN A 95 11.37 -4.27 -0.95
CA ASN A 95 12.02 -4.22 -2.28
C ASN A 95 11.09 -4.60 -3.44
N ILE A 96 9.91 -5.15 -3.17
CA ILE A 96 8.95 -5.49 -4.23
C ILE A 96 8.36 -4.21 -4.83
N HIS A 97 8.27 -4.16 -6.15
CA HIS A 97 7.73 -2.98 -6.84
C HIS A 97 6.21 -2.88 -6.64
N ASP A 98 5.73 -1.66 -6.37
CA ASP A 98 4.31 -1.41 -6.03
C ASP A 98 3.33 -1.93 -7.08
N SER A 99 3.74 -1.92 -8.34
CA SER A 99 2.91 -2.36 -9.45
C SER A 99 2.72 -3.89 -9.56
N ASN A 100 3.43 -4.71 -8.78
CA ASN A 100 3.28 -6.17 -8.87
C ASN A 100 1.96 -6.63 -8.28
N GLU A 101 1.50 -6.01 -7.20
CA GLU A 101 0.25 -6.33 -6.52
C GLU A 101 -0.99 -5.71 -7.18
N PHE A 102 -0.78 -4.81 -8.15
CA PHE A 102 -1.85 -3.98 -8.71
C PHE A 102 -2.98 -4.79 -9.35
N SER A 103 -2.64 -5.80 -10.13
CA SER A 103 -3.63 -6.60 -10.88
C SER A 103 -4.53 -7.43 -9.95
N GLU A 104 -4.02 -7.81 -8.77
CA GLU A 104 -4.77 -8.60 -7.78
C GLU A 104 -5.83 -7.76 -7.07
N PHE A 105 -5.64 -6.43 -7.01
CA PHE A 105 -6.61 -5.52 -6.39
C PHE A 105 -7.84 -5.24 -7.24
N LEU A 106 -7.78 -5.48 -8.54
CA LEU A 106 -8.88 -5.13 -9.44
C LEU A 106 -9.89 -6.26 -9.56
N GLY A 107 -11.12 -6.01 -9.12
CA GLY A 107 -12.24 -6.95 -9.18
C GLY A 107 -13.40 -6.45 -10.03
N GLU A 108 -14.43 -7.29 -10.16
CA GLU A 108 -15.62 -6.99 -10.96
C GLU A 108 -16.41 -5.77 -10.48
N ALA A 109 -16.30 -5.42 -9.19
CA ALA A 109 -17.00 -4.29 -8.60
C ALA A 109 -16.35 -2.94 -8.88
N ASP A 110 -15.09 -2.92 -9.36
CA ASP A 110 -14.38 -1.68 -9.64
C ASP A 110 -14.87 -1.05 -10.94
N LYS A 111 -15.15 0.25 -10.91
CA LYS A 111 -15.62 1.01 -12.06
C LYS A 111 -14.55 1.95 -12.60
N VAL A 112 -13.81 2.60 -11.71
CA VAL A 112 -12.77 3.59 -12.03
C VAL A 112 -11.57 3.35 -11.13
N ILE A 113 -10.37 3.37 -11.69
CA ILE A 113 -9.11 3.20 -10.92
C ILE A 113 -8.24 4.43 -11.03
N TYR A 114 -7.79 4.93 -9.88
CA TYR A 114 -6.80 6.00 -9.73
C TYR A 114 -5.52 5.43 -9.13
N ALA A 115 -4.39 5.66 -9.78
CA ALA A 115 -3.08 5.28 -9.26
C ALA A 115 -1.99 6.23 -9.79
N ASP A 116 -0.79 6.10 -9.24
CA ASP A 116 0.38 6.86 -9.69
C ASP A 116 0.89 6.35 -11.04
N SER A 117 1.73 7.14 -11.68
CA SER A 117 2.40 6.83 -12.93
C SER A 117 3.31 5.59 -12.87
N ALA A 118 3.68 5.13 -11.68
CA ALA A 118 4.40 3.87 -11.47
C ALA A 118 3.59 2.63 -11.92
N TYR A 119 2.28 2.74 -12.01
CA TYR A 119 1.37 1.66 -12.42
C TYR A 119 1.03 1.67 -13.92
N VAL A 120 1.60 2.57 -14.70
CA VAL A 120 1.40 2.62 -16.16
C VAL A 120 1.86 1.33 -16.81
N GLY A 121 1.05 0.81 -17.74
CA GLY A 121 1.33 -0.43 -18.50
C GLY A 121 0.89 -1.72 -17.80
N LYS A 122 0.24 -1.64 -16.64
CA LYS A 122 -0.40 -2.80 -16.02
C LYS A 122 -1.75 -3.11 -16.65
N GLU A 123 -2.10 -4.39 -16.65
CA GLU A 123 -3.39 -4.84 -17.17
C GLU A 123 -4.53 -4.34 -16.28
N ILE A 124 -5.51 -3.74 -16.93
CA ILE A 124 -6.73 -3.25 -16.29
C ILE A 124 -7.92 -3.95 -17.00
N PRO A 125 -8.86 -4.52 -16.25
CA PRO A 125 -10.04 -5.12 -16.83
C PRO A 125 -10.80 -4.11 -17.72
N LYS A 126 -11.32 -4.55 -18.87
CA LYS A 126 -11.96 -3.69 -19.86
C LYS A 126 -13.15 -2.88 -19.35
N HIS A 127 -13.79 -3.34 -18.27
CA HIS A 127 -14.93 -2.67 -17.65
C HIS A 127 -14.51 -1.55 -16.69
N VAL A 128 -13.21 -1.46 -16.34
CA VAL A 128 -12.67 -0.46 -15.40
C VAL A 128 -12.11 0.73 -16.17
N GLU A 129 -12.62 1.92 -15.87
CA GLU A 129 -12.09 3.16 -16.44
C GLU A 129 -10.70 3.47 -15.86
N ASN A 130 -9.71 3.59 -16.73
CA ASN A 130 -8.34 3.88 -16.35
C ASN A 130 -8.12 5.37 -16.11
N ARG A 131 -7.85 5.76 -14.86
CA ARG A 131 -7.47 7.11 -14.43
C ARG A 131 -6.07 7.16 -13.80
N ILE A 132 -5.18 6.23 -14.20
CA ILE A 132 -3.76 6.27 -13.81
C ILE A 132 -3.12 7.53 -14.36
N CYS A 133 -2.21 8.16 -13.59
CA CYS A 133 -1.46 9.32 -14.03
C CYS A 133 -0.52 8.95 -15.18
N GLU A 134 -0.47 9.78 -16.19
CA GLU A 134 0.40 9.59 -17.35
C GLU A 134 1.86 9.89 -16.99
N LYS A 135 2.79 9.12 -17.58
CA LYS A 135 4.23 9.23 -17.32
C LYS A 135 4.94 9.92 -18.48
N GLY A 136 5.72 10.94 -18.15
CA GLY A 136 6.68 11.50 -19.09
C GLY A 136 7.94 10.65 -19.19
N TYR A 137 8.57 10.64 -20.35
CA TYR A 137 9.81 9.92 -20.61
C TYR A 137 10.92 10.88 -21.06
N ARG A 138 12.17 10.45 -20.97
CA ARG A 138 13.32 11.23 -21.48
C ARG A 138 13.15 11.44 -22.98
N GLY A 139 13.15 12.70 -23.43
CA GLY A 139 12.92 13.08 -24.83
C GLY A 139 11.44 13.15 -25.26
N LYS A 140 10.49 12.74 -24.40
CA LYS A 140 9.05 12.90 -24.64
C LYS A 140 8.37 13.38 -23.35
N PRO A 141 8.46 14.69 -23.05
CA PRO A 141 7.80 15.26 -21.87
C PRO A 141 6.27 15.22 -22.05
N LEU A 142 5.57 15.33 -20.93
CA LEU A 142 4.10 15.42 -20.95
C LEU A 142 3.65 16.69 -21.67
N THR A 143 2.62 16.57 -22.49
CA THR A 143 1.91 17.71 -23.10
C THR A 143 1.15 18.50 -22.02
N ASP A 144 0.74 19.72 -22.30
CA ASP A 144 0.00 20.54 -21.33
C ASP A 144 -1.39 19.95 -21.05
N GLU A 145 -2.02 19.31 -22.02
CA GLU A 145 -3.26 18.56 -21.84
C GLU A 145 -3.06 17.37 -20.88
N GLN A 146 -1.97 16.62 -21.03
CA GLN A 146 -1.63 15.50 -20.14
C GLN A 146 -1.31 15.98 -18.72
N LYS A 147 -0.62 17.11 -18.58
CA LYS A 147 -0.37 17.73 -17.26
C LYS A 147 -1.67 18.13 -16.57
N GLU A 148 -2.61 18.76 -17.30
CA GLU A 148 -3.91 19.13 -16.73
C GLU A 148 -4.77 17.90 -16.43
N SER A 149 -4.73 16.86 -17.26
CA SER A 149 -5.33 15.55 -16.98
C SER A 149 -4.78 14.96 -15.69
N ASN A 150 -3.45 14.92 -15.54
CA ASN A 150 -2.79 14.43 -14.33
C ASN A 150 -3.14 15.25 -13.08
N ARG A 151 -3.28 16.58 -13.22
CA ARG A 151 -3.71 17.45 -12.11
C ARG A 151 -5.11 17.08 -11.61
N ARG A 152 -6.04 16.80 -12.53
CA ARG A 152 -7.39 16.34 -12.17
C ARG A 152 -7.38 14.97 -11.50
N LYS A 153 -6.64 14.01 -12.06
CA LYS A 153 -6.47 12.66 -11.50
C LYS A 153 -5.84 12.70 -10.10
N SER A 154 -4.80 13.51 -9.93
CA SER A 154 -4.07 13.67 -8.67
C SER A 154 -4.94 14.25 -7.54
N LYS A 155 -5.91 15.13 -7.83
CA LYS A 155 -6.86 15.65 -6.83
C LYS A 155 -7.67 14.54 -6.13
N ILE A 156 -7.95 13.45 -6.85
CA ILE A 156 -8.65 12.30 -6.29
C ILE A 156 -7.62 11.35 -5.65
N ARG A 157 -6.54 11.04 -6.35
CA ARG A 157 -5.49 10.14 -5.87
C ARG A 157 -4.92 10.58 -4.51
N CYS A 158 -4.66 11.87 -4.31
CA CYS A 158 -4.10 12.36 -3.05
C CYS A 158 -4.97 12.09 -1.81
N ARG A 159 -6.22 11.65 -2.00
CA ARG A 159 -7.08 11.24 -0.88
C ARG A 159 -6.51 10.04 -0.11
N ILE A 160 -5.70 9.19 -0.75
CA ILE A 160 -5.04 8.06 -0.09
C ILE A 160 -3.93 8.53 0.87
N GLU A 161 -3.32 9.67 0.61
CA GLU A 161 -2.33 10.28 1.50
C GLU A 161 -2.95 10.67 2.85
N HIS A 162 -4.25 10.98 2.89
CA HIS A 162 -4.97 11.17 4.16
C HIS A 162 -5.12 9.86 4.95
N VAL A 163 -5.18 8.71 4.27
CA VAL A 163 -5.20 7.39 4.93
C VAL A 163 -3.85 7.15 5.59
N PHE A 164 -2.77 7.27 4.82
CA PHE A 164 -1.41 7.10 5.33
C PHE A 164 -1.06 8.13 6.40
N GLY A 165 -1.43 9.41 6.19
CA GLY A 165 -1.22 10.46 7.16
C GLY A 165 -1.96 10.22 8.48
N PHE A 166 -3.20 9.69 8.45
CA PHE A 166 -3.92 9.31 9.66
C PHE A 166 -3.23 8.17 10.41
N ILE A 167 -2.81 7.13 9.70
CA ILE A 167 -2.07 6.01 10.28
C ILE A 167 -0.75 6.51 10.90
N THR A 168 -0.01 7.37 10.20
CA THR A 168 1.29 7.86 10.65
C THR A 168 1.18 8.81 11.84
N VAL A 169 0.24 9.77 11.80
CA VAL A 169 0.15 10.84 12.80
C VAL A 169 -0.78 10.45 13.95
N SER A 170 -2.02 10.01 13.65
CA SER A 170 -3.03 9.76 14.67
C SER A 170 -2.92 8.40 15.33
N MET A 171 -2.34 7.41 14.62
CA MET A 171 -2.12 6.06 15.14
C MET A 171 -0.65 5.78 15.47
N HIS A 172 0.20 6.83 15.54
CA HIS A 172 1.64 6.75 15.85
C HIS A 172 2.48 5.92 14.88
N GLY A 173 2.06 5.83 13.61
CA GLY A 173 2.77 5.11 12.56
C GLY A 173 2.53 3.61 12.56
N LEU A 174 3.11 2.98 11.57
CA LEU A 174 3.05 1.53 11.41
C LEU A 174 4.48 0.98 11.40
N THR A 175 4.85 0.35 12.50
CA THR A 175 6.13 -0.34 12.67
C THR A 175 5.86 -1.77 13.09
N VAL A 176 6.39 -2.74 12.33
CA VAL A 176 6.25 -4.17 12.62
C VAL A 176 7.49 -4.64 13.38
N ARG A 177 7.32 -5.05 14.63
CA ARG A 177 8.39 -5.61 15.47
C ARG A 177 8.45 -7.14 15.46
N SER A 178 7.43 -7.79 14.92
CA SER A 178 7.40 -9.24 14.77
C SER A 178 8.22 -9.67 13.56
N ILE A 179 8.76 -10.89 13.62
CA ILE A 179 9.61 -11.49 12.60
C ILE A 179 8.75 -12.30 11.62
N GLY A 180 9.00 -12.10 10.33
CA GLY A 180 8.40 -12.84 9.23
C GLY A 180 7.14 -12.21 8.67
N ILE A 181 6.95 -12.40 7.35
CA ILE A 181 5.92 -11.73 6.55
C ILE A 181 4.49 -12.02 7.04
N LYS A 182 4.18 -13.24 7.47
CA LYS A 182 2.83 -13.60 7.97
C LYS A 182 2.42 -12.80 9.20
N ARG A 183 3.37 -12.57 10.12
CA ARG A 183 3.11 -11.74 11.31
C ARG A 183 3.07 -10.26 10.98
N ALA A 184 3.88 -9.83 10.01
CA ALA A 184 3.84 -8.48 9.47
C ALA A 184 2.47 -8.20 8.84
N GLU A 185 1.98 -9.09 7.98
CA GLU A 185 0.67 -9.02 7.34
C GLU A 185 -0.47 -8.91 8.36
N PHE A 186 -0.44 -9.73 9.40
CA PHE A 186 -1.43 -9.67 10.48
C PHE A 186 -1.43 -8.29 11.18
N ASN A 187 -0.25 -7.77 11.55
CA ASN A 187 -0.14 -6.46 12.21
C ASN A 187 -0.58 -5.31 11.30
N ILE A 188 -0.22 -5.37 10.03
CA ILE A 188 -0.62 -4.40 9.00
C ILE A 188 -2.14 -4.45 8.82
N GLY A 189 -2.71 -5.65 8.66
CA GLY A 189 -4.15 -5.84 8.53
C GLY A 189 -4.94 -5.33 9.73
N LEU A 190 -4.44 -5.59 10.95
CA LEU A 190 -5.04 -5.06 12.17
C LEU A 190 -5.02 -3.53 12.21
N THR A 191 -3.90 -2.91 11.80
CA THR A 191 -3.80 -1.45 11.71
C THR A 191 -4.77 -0.87 10.68
N ASN A 192 -4.88 -1.49 9.50
CA ASN A 192 -5.82 -1.11 8.46
C ASN A 192 -7.28 -1.24 8.95
N LEU A 193 -7.59 -2.28 9.72
CA LEU A 193 -8.90 -2.48 10.32
C LEU A 193 -9.24 -1.39 11.36
N VAL A 194 -8.30 -1.07 12.26
CA VAL A 194 -8.47 0.00 13.26
C VAL A 194 -8.66 1.35 12.56
N TYR A 195 -7.87 1.64 11.51
CA TYR A 195 -8.09 2.81 10.67
C TYR A 195 -9.53 2.85 10.12
N ASN A 196 -10.02 1.74 9.58
CA ASN A 196 -11.38 1.66 9.04
C ASN A 196 -12.45 1.92 10.10
N PHE A 197 -12.28 1.44 11.33
CA PHE A 197 -13.20 1.76 12.45
C PHE A 197 -13.19 3.25 12.78
N CYS A 198 -12.01 3.87 12.88
CA CYS A 198 -11.89 5.30 13.10
C CYS A 198 -12.57 6.09 11.96
N ARG A 199 -12.31 5.69 10.72
CA ARG A 199 -12.90 6.33 9.54
C ARG A 199 -14.41 6.19 9.50
N TYR A 200 -14.93 5.01 9.77
CA TYR A 200 -16.37 4.77 9.86
C TYR A 200 -17.04 5.66 10.90
N THR A 201 -16.45 5.81 12.09
CA THR A 201 -16.96 6.68 13.13
C THR A 201 -17.04 8.15 12.68
N ILE A 202 -16.03 8.63 11.94
CA ILE A 202 -16.03 9.98 11.38
C ILE A 202 -17.15 10.15 10.33
N LEU A 203 -17.36 9.15 9.46
CA LEU A 203 -18.41 9.18 8.45
C LEU A 203 -19.79 9.21 9.09
N LYS A 204 -20.02 8.37 10.09
CA LYS A 204 -21.29 8.34 10.85
C LYS A 204 -21.60 9.66 11.55
N ARG A 205 -20.61 10.29 12.16
CA ARG A 205 -20.80 11.62 12.77
C ARG A 205 -21.24 12.65 11.73
N LYS A 206 -20.64 12.64 10.53
CA LYS A 206 -21.03 13.56 9.46
C LYS A 206 -22.47 13.36 9.01
N GLU A 207 -22.94 12.12 8.85
CA GLU A 207 -24.33 11.82 8.51
C GLU A 207 -25.32 12.40 9.55
N VAL A 208 -24.99 12.28 10.85
CA VAL A 208 -25.83 12.79 11.95
C VAL A 208 -25.89 14.32 11.98
N TYR A 209 -24.82 15.03 11.59
CA TYR A 209 -24.79 16.50 11.63
C TYR A 209 -25.26 17.17 10.32
N MET A 210 -25.44 16.41 9.24
CA MET A 210 -25.87 16.93 7.93
C MET A 210 -27.31 16.55 7.56
N GLY A 211 -28.00 15.73 8.36
CA GLY A 211 -29.42 15.40 8.28
C GLY A 211 -30.23 16.16 9.34
#